data_1df3948a6fc8e0081be11f86afb3b3b3
#
_entry.id   1df3948a6fc8e0081be11f86afb3b3b3
#
_cell.length_a   1.000
_cell.length_b   1.000
_cell.length_c   1.000
_cell.angle_alpha   90.00
_cell.angle_beta   90.00
_cell.angle_gamma   90.00
#
_symmetry.space_group_name_H-M   'P 1'
#
loop_
_entity.id
_entity.type
_entity.pdbx_description
1 polymer ?
#
loop_
_entity_poly.entity_id
_entity_poly.type
_entity_poly.pdbx_seq_one_letter_code
_entity_poly.pdbx_strand_id
1 'polypeptide(L)'
;MRNVFDLDLHSILYLTAQNPEIPAAFAAGSLLLSGAAWWLAPRWGWAQVPAALAGCGLALALAVTLVRPVGLLSPSDLNPLIVLRECGIGSLSLARTYEKLNVAMLVPFAFFATLATRRPVIIVAVCLLISGLVEFMQGATGGGTCQARDLVHNTAGSVLGAVLAAVTLRLLVRSRDVTAGAESQHRALR
;
A
#
# COMPACT_ATOMS: atom_id res chain seq x y z
N MET A 1 18.99 22.34 -8.59
CA MET A 1 17.74 21.76 -8.06
C MET A 1 17.84 20.25 -8.30
N ARG A 2 18.16 19.45 -7.28
CA ARG A 2 18.10 17.98 -7.42
C ARG A 2 16.62 17.62 -7.53
N ASN A 3 16.28 16.82 -8.54
CA ASN A 3 14.91 16.42 -8.80
C ASN A 3 14.34 15.70 -7.56
N VAL A 4 13.14 16.11 -7.14
CA VAL A 4 12.44 15.62 -5.94
C VAL A 4 12.16 14.10 -6.02
N PHE A 5 12.37 13.47 -7.19
CA PHE A 5 12.13 12.06 -7.51
C PHE A 5 13.39 11.28 -7.90
N ASP A 6 14.60 11.79 -7.68
CA ASP A 6 15.80 10.95 -7.81
C ASP A 6 15.81 9.87 -6.70
N LEU A 7 14.91 8.91 -6.84
CA LEU A 7 15.09 7.56 -6.34
C LEU A 7 16.18 6.95 -7.23
N ASP A 8 17.43 7.10 -6.79
CA ASP A 8 18.56 6.52 -7.49
C ASP A 8 18.38 5.00 -7.51
N LEU A 9 18.05 4.46 -8.70
CA LEU A 9 17.85 3.03 -8.92
C LEU A 9 19.05 2.21 -8.39
N HIS A 10 20.25 2.79 -8.49
CA HIS A 10 21.48 2.18 -7.97
C HIS A 10 21.42 2.01 -6.44
N SER A 11 20.93 3.02 -5.71
CA SER A 11 20.78 2.94 -4.25
C SER A 11 19.74 1.90 -3.84
N ILE A 12 18.63 1.78 -4.59
CA ILE A 12 17.61 0.76 -4.35
C ILE A 12 18.18 -0.64 -4.60
N LEU A 13 18.86 -0.86 -5.71
CA LEU A 13 19.48 -2.14 -6.05
C LEU A 13 20.57 -2.53 -5.05
N TYR A 14 21.37 -1.57 -4.61
CA TYR A 14 22.41 -1.79 -3.60
C TYR A 14 21.80 -2.21 -2.25
N LEU A 15 20.78 -1.50 -1.78
CA LEU A 15 20.07 -1.84 -0.53
C LEU A 15 19.40 -3.22 -0.61
N THR A 16 18.81 -3.55 -1.75
CA THR A 16 18.17 -4.85 -1.98
C THR A 16 19.17 -5.98 -2.02
N ALA A 17 20.37 -5.75 -2.61
CA ALA A 17 21.44 -6.74 -2.65
C ALA A 17 22.07 -7.02 -1.27
N GLN A 18 22.06 -6.02 -0.38
CA GLN A 18 22.57 -6.17 0.98
C GLN A 18 21.56 -6.81 1.95
N ASN A 19 20.26 -6.83 1.60
CA ASN A 19 19.18 -7.36 2.43
C ASN A 19 18.35 -8.37 1.63
N PRO A 20 18.90 -9.57 1.31
CA PRO A 20 18.22 -10.56 0.46
C PRO A 20 16.91 -11.09 1.06
N GLU A 21 16.68 -10.91 2.36
CA GLU A 21 15.45 -11.23 3.05
C GLU A 21 14.26 -10.37 2.58
N ILE A 22 14.48 -9.12 2.16
CA ILE A 22 13.42 -8.24 1.67
C ILE A 22 12.81 -8.77 0.37
N PRO A 23 13.57 -9.03 -0.73
CA PRO A 23 13.01 -9.61 -1.94
C PRO A 23 12.46 -11.03 -1.72
N ALA A 24 13.03 -11.83 -0.83
CA ALA A 24 12.50 -13.15 -0.50
C ALA A 24 11.13 -13.03 0.20
N ALA A 25 10.99 -12.15 1.18
CA ALA A 25 9.73 -11.88 1.86
C ALA A 25 8.68 -11.29 0.91
N PHE A 26 9.09 -10.40 0.01
CA PHE A 26 8.20 -9.88 -1.03
C PHE A 26 7.72 -10.97 -1.97
N ALA A 27 8.58 -11.85 -2.44
CA ALA A 27 8.20 -12.94 -3.33
C ALA A 27 7.23 -13.92 -2.64
N ALA A 28 7.56 -14.39 -1.43
CA ALA A 28 6.71 -15.27 -0.64
C ALA A 28 5.38 -14.60 -0.28
N GLY A 29 5.41 -13.37 0.20
CA GLY A 29 4.23 -12.57 0.52
C GLY A 29 3.33 -12.34 -0.69
N SER A 30 3.92 -12.06 -1.87
CA SER A 30 3.18 -11.89 -3.12
C SER A 30 2.46 -13.17 -3.52
N LEU A 31 3.12 -14.32 -3.46
CA LEU A 31 2.49 -15.61 -3.76
C LEU A 31 1.31 -15.89 -2.82
N LEU A 32 1.51 -15.69 -1.52
CA LEU A 32 0.48 -15.96 -0.50
C LEU A 32 -0.68 -14.97 -0.58
N LEU A 33 -0.40 -13.67 -0.56
CA LEU A 33 -1.45 -12.65 -0.49
C LEU A 33 -2.18 -12.50 -1.83
N SER A 34 -1.47 -12.55 -2.97
CA SER A 34 -2.12 -12.51 -4.29
C SER A 34 -2.92 -13.78 -4.55
N GLY A 35 -2.39 -14.96 -4.18
CA GLY A 35 -3.09 -16.24 -4.30
C GLY A 35 -4.36 -16.27 -3.44
N ALA A 36 -4.26 -15.85 -2.17
CA ALA A 36 -5.41 -15.75 -1.27
C ALA A 36 -6.46 -14.75 -1.79
N ALA A 37 -6.02 -13.57 -2.23
CA ALA A 37 -6.91 -12.55 -2.77
C ALA A 37 -7.60 -13.03 -4.06
N TRP A 38 -6.88 -13.69 -4.95
CA TRP A 38 -7.44 -14.29 -6.16
C TRP A 38 -8.52 -15.33 -5.84
N TRP A 39 -8.25 -16.22 -4.88
CA TRP A 39 -9.16 -17.29 -4.49
C TRP A 39 -10.41 -16.78 -3.75
N LEU A 40 -10.26 -15.74 -2.91
CA LEU A 40 -11.35 -15.15 -2.13
C LEU A 40 -12.21 -14.18 -2.94
N ALA A 41 -11.64 -13.51 -3.95
CA ALA A 41 -12.30 -12.46 -4.71
C ALA A 41 -13.69 -12.85 -5.25
N PRO A 42 -13.89 -14.04 -5.88
CA PRO A 42 -15.20 -14.41 -6.40
C PRO A 42 -16.27 -14.57 -5.30
N ARG A 43 -15.86 -15.02 -4.09
CA ARG A 43 -16.78 -15.21 -2.97
C ARG A 43 -17.43 -13.91 -2.49
N TRP A 44 -16.70 -12.79 -2.68
CA TRP A 44 -17.13 -11.45 -2.27
C TRP A 44 -17.55 -10.56 -3.46
N GLY A 45 -17.62 -11.13 -4.66
CA GLY A 45 -17.96 -10.38 -5.88
C GLY A 45 -16.89 -9.36 -6.29
N TRP A 46 -15.63 -9.59 -5.93
CA TRP A 46 -14.52 -8.73 -6.29
C TRP A 46 -13.90 -9.12 -7.63
N ALA A 47 -13.30 -8.16 -8.31
CA ALA A 47 -12.54 -8.41 -9.52
C ALA A 47 -11.22 -9.11 -9.18
N GLN A 48 -11.01 -10.33 -9.71
CA GLN A 48 -9.88 -11.21 -9.33
C GLN A 48 -8.50 -10.60 -9.65
N VAL A 49 -8.32 -10.09 -10.88
CA VAL A 49 -7.01 -9.52 -11.27
C VAL A 49 -6.62 -8.33 -10.39
N PRO A 50 -7.46 -7.30 -10.21
CA PRO A 50 -7.13 -6.23 -9.27
C PRO A 50 -6.95 -6.72 -7.82
N ALA A 51 -7.70 -7.73 -7.37
CA ALA A 51 -7.53 -8.30 -6.03
C ALA A 51 -6.14 -8.93 -5.85
N ALA A 52 -5.67 -9.71 -6.83
CA ALA A 52 -4.33 -10.30 -6.81
C ALA A 52 -3.24 -9.22 -6.83
N LEU A 53 -3.39 -8.19 -7.67
CA LEU A 53 -2.46 -7.06 -7.73
C LEU A 53 -2.44 -6.27 -6.40
N ALA A 54 -3.59 -6.14 -5.72
CA ALA A 54 -3.64 -5.59 -4.38
C ALA A 54 -2.83 -6.44 -3.39
N GLY A 55 -2.97 -7.78 -3.44
CA GLY A 55 -2.15 -8.69 -2.63
C GLY A 55 -0.66 -8.49 -2.84
N CYS A 56 -0.21 -8.33 -4.08
CA CYS A 56 1.18 -8.03 -4.43
C CYS A 56 1.62 -6.66 -3.86
N GLY A 57 0.79 -5.61 -4.00
CA GLY A 57 1.07 -4.28 -3.45
C GLY A 57 1.17 -4.28 -1.93
N LEU A 58 0.32 -5.06 -1.24
CA LEU A 58 0.41 -5.24 0.21
C LEU A 58 1.67 -6.00 0.62
N ALA A 59 2.03 -7.06 -0.12
CA ALA A 59 3.27 -7.81 0.13
C ALA A 59 4.50 -6.91 0.03
N LEU A 60 4.55 -6.02 -0.96
CA LEU A 60 5.63 -5.04 -1.12
C LEU A 60 5.72 -4.12 0.10
N ALA A 61 4.59 -3.55 0.52
CA ALA A 61 4.53 -2.66 1.67
C ALA A 61 5.03 -3.37 2.95
N LEU A 62 4.55 -4.59 3.22
CA LEU A 62 4.93 -5.34 4.40
C LEU A 62 6.41 -5.80 4.36
N ALA A 63 6.92 -6.23 3.20
CA ALA A 63 8.31 -6.63 3.06
C ALA A 63 9.26 -5.47 3.35
N VAL A 64 8.98 -4.28 2.82
CA VAL A 64 9.83 -3.09 3.02
C VAL A 64 9.77 -2.57 4.46
N THR A 65 8.63 -2.74 5.14
CA THR A 65 8.42 -2.16 6.48
C THR A 65 8.77 -3.10 7.63
N LEU A 66 8.47 -4.38 7.50
CA LEU A 66 8.60 -5.34 8.60
C LEU A 66 9.87 -6.19 8.50
N VAL A 67 10.44 -6.39 7.30
CA VAL A 67 11.68 -7.15 7.13
C VAL A 67 12.87 -6.23 7.44
N ARG A 68 13.19 -6.11 8.72
CA ARG A 68 14.35 -5.38 9.23
C ARG A 68 15.04 -6.27 10.28
N PRO A 69 16.35 -6.08 10.53
CA PRO A 69 17.00 -6.79 11.64
C PRO A 69 16.26 -6.44 12.94
N VAL A 70 15.56 -7.42 13.46
CA VAL A 70 14.79 -7.33 14.70
C VAL A 70 15.79 -7.41 15.84
N GLY A 71 15.82 -6.41 16.71
CA GLY A 71 16.49 -6.52 18.00
C GLY A 71 15.88 -7.68 18.81
N LEU A 72 16.64 -8.25 19.74
CA LEU A 72 16.09 -9.26 20.65
C LEU A 72 14.94 -8.62 21.45
N LEU A 73 13.72 -9.16 21.22
CA LEU A 73 12.52 -8.68 21.93
C LEU A 73 12.71 -8.89 23.43
N SER A 74 12.65 -7.81 24.19
CA SER A 74 12.45 -7.91 25.63
C SER A 74 10.93 -7.96 25.92
N PRO A 75 10.46 -8.79 26.88
CA PRO A 75 9.06 -8.80 27.27
C PRO A 75 8.52 -7.44 27.73
N SER A 76 9.40 -6.55 28.21
CA SER A 76 9.07 -5.16 28.59
C SER A 76 8.72 -4.30 27.36
N ASP A 77 9.26 -4.64 26.19
CA ASP A 77 9.10 -3.85 24.96
C ASP A 77 7.73 -4.11 24.30
N LEU A 78 7.06 -5.18 24.69
CA LEU A 78 5.72 -5.55 24.22
C LEU A 78 4.58 -4.86 24.98
N ASN A 79 4.86 -3.95 25.91
CA ASN A 79 3.80 -3.21 26.59
C ASN A 79 3.21 -2.15 25.64
N PRO A 80 1.95 -2.32 25.19
CA PRO A 80 1.34 -1.42 24.21
C PRO A 80 1.23 0.01 24.69
N LEU A 81 1.10 0.24 26.01
CA LEU A 81 1.03 1.58 26.58
C LEU A 81 2.37 2.32 26.50
N ILE A 82 3.48 1.60 26.64
CA ILE A 82 4.83 2.17 26.50
C ILE A 82 5.08 2.53 25.04
N VAL A 83 4.81 1.60 24.12
CA VAL A 83 4.95 1.83 22.67
C VAL A 83 4.14 3.04 22.23
N LEU A 84 2.87 3.13 22.62
CA LEU A 84 2.00 4.26 22.25
C LEU A 84 2.47 5.60 22.86
N ARG A 85 3.04 5.59 24.06
CA ARG A 85 3.58 6.80 24.71
C ARG A 85 4.82 7.34 24.01
N GLU A 86 5.62 6.46 23.42
CA GLU A 86 6.85 6.80 22.71
C GLU A 86 6.62 7.19 21.24
N CYS A 87 5.38 7.01 20.73
CA CYS A 87 5.02 7.43 19.37
C CYS A 87 5.12 8.95 19.22
N GLY A 88 6.24 9.43 18.68
CA GLY A 88 6.50 10.84 18.47
C GLY A 88 5.71 11.42 17.27
N ILE A 89 5.23 12.65 17.43
CA ILE A 89 4.70 13.45 16.32
C ILE A 89 5.87 14.27 15.75
N GLY A 90 6.57 13.73 14.75
CA GLY A 90 7.61 14.47 14.04
C GLY A 90 7.06 15.54 13.09
N SER A 91 7.94 16.28 12.40
CA SER A 91 7.52 17.24 11.36
C SER A 91 6.89 16.50 10.17
N LEU A 92 5.77 17.00 9.63
CA LEU A 92 5.10 16.49 8.43
C LEU A 92 5.82 16.97 7.15
N SER A 93 7.13 16.76 7.08
CA SER A 93 7.96 17.13 5.94
C SER A 93 7.94 15.99 4.90
N LEU A 94 8.15 16.34 3.62
CA LEU A 94 8.45 15.40 2.54
C LEU A 94 9.87 15.63 2.00
N ALA A 95 10.76 16.21 2.82
CA ALA A 95 12.11 16.53 2.40
C ALA A 95 13.01 15.30 2.27
N ARG A 96 12.75 14.26 3.07
CA ARG A 96 13.59 13.05 3.12
C ARG A 96 13.01 11.93 2.25
N THR A 97 13.88 11.11 1.70
CA THR A 97 13.49 10.00 0.79
C THR A 97 12.54 9.01 1.44
N TYR A 98 12.77 8.65 2.71
CA TYR A 98 11.89 7.71 3.41
C TYR A 98 10.48 8.26 3.66
N GLU A 99 10.31 9.58 3.83
CA GLU A 99 8.99 10.22 3.96
C GLU A 99 8.17 10.06 2.67
N LYS A 100 8.83 10.22 1.52
CA LYS A 100 8.22 9.97 0.19
C LYS A 100 7.89 8.50 -0.03
N LEU A 101 8.77 7.60 0.43
CA LEU A 101 8.54 6.16 0.35
C LEU A 101 7.32 5.75 1.18
N ASN A 102 7.14 6.31 2.37
CA ASN A 102 5.95 6.05 3.19
C ASN A 102 4.66 6.46 2.47
N VAL A 103 4.64 7.62 1.78
CA VAL A 103 3.50 8.01 0.94
C VAL A 103 3.31 7.01 -0.21
N ALA A 104 4.37 6.63 -0.91
CA ALA A 104 4.28 5.79 -2.10
C ALA A 104 3.88 4.34 -1.80
N MET A 105 4.22 3.84 -0.63
CA MET A 105 4.21 2.41 -0.29
C MET A 105 2.82 1.77 -0.32
N LEU A 106 1.79 2.46 0.20
CA LEU A 106 0.41 1.96 0.20
C LEU A 106 -0.41 2.36 -1.04
N VAL A 107 0.13 3.20 -1.93
CA VAL A 107 -0.56 3.61 -3.17
C VAL A 107 -0.96 2.40 -4.04
N PRO A 108 -0.05 1.44 -4.37
CA PRO A 108 -0.41 0.29 -5.20
C PRO A 108 -1.50 -0.57 -4.56
N PHE A 109 -1.37 -0.88 -3.27
CA PHE A 109 -2.39 -1.65 -2.56
C PHE A 109 -3.75 -0.94 -2.57
N ALA A 110 -3.81 0.33 -2.17
CA ALA A 110 -5.05 1.09 -2.12
C ALA A 110 -5.71 1.25 -3.49
N PHE A 111 -4.90 1.47 -4.54
CA PHE A 111 -5.37 1.57 -5.91
C PHE A 111 -6.02 0.27 -6.38
N PHE A 112 -5.30 -0.83 -6.34
CA PHE A 112 -5.80 -2.11 -6.83
C PHE A 112 -6.92 -2.69 -5.96
N ALA A 113 -6.84 -2.54 -4.63
CA ALA A 113 -7.91 -2.96 -3.72
C ALA A 113 -9.21 -2.16 -3.96
N THR A 114 -9.10 -0.87 -4.28
CA THR A 114 -10.26 -0.05 -4.65
C THR A 114 -10.84 -0.47 -5.99
N LEU A 115 -10.00 -0.78 -6.99
CA LEU A 115 -10.47 -1.32 -8.28
C LEU A 115 -11.20 -2.66 -8.09
N ALA A 116 -10.68 -3.53 -7.21
CA ALA A 116 -11.27 -4.84 -6.93
C ALA A 116 -12.63 -4.74 -6.24
N THR A 117 -12.72 -3.90 -5.19
CA THR A 117 -13.86 -3.86 -4.27
C THR A 117 -14.88 -2.77 -4.60
N ARG A 118 -14.47 -1.72 -5.32
CA ARG A 118 -15.22 -0.47 -5.57
C ARG A 118 -15.63 0.28 -4.30
N ARG A 119 -14.88 0.12 -3.21
CA ARG A 119 -15.17 0.69 -1.87
C ARG A 119 -14.01 1.55 -1.36
N PRO A 120 -13.74 2.74 -1.95
CA PRO A 120 -12.55 3.55 -1.64
C PRO A 120 -12.42 3.89 -0.15
N VAL A 121 -13.51 4.29 0.52
CA VAL A 121 -13.48 4.67 1.94
C VAL A 121 -13.09 3.50 2.84
N ILE A 122 -13.62 2.31 2.58
CA ILE A 122 -13.28 1.11 3.34
C ILE A 122 -11.81 0.76 3.15
N ILE A 123 -11.29 0.88 1.92
CA ILE A 123 -9.89 0.58 1.65
C ILE A 123 -8.96 1.57 2.36
N VAL A 124 -9.28 2.87 2.38
CA VAL A 124 -8.51 3.86 3.15
C VAL A 124 -8.52 3.52 4.64
N ALA A 125 -9.68 3.13 5.21
CA ALA A 125 -9.76 2.71 6.61
C ALA A 125 -8.92 1.45 6.89
N VAL A 126 -8.92 0.46 5.98
CA VAL A 126 -8.07 -0.73 6.06
C VAL A 126 -6.59 -0.35 6.01
N CYS A 127 -6.20 0.55 5.10
CA CYS A 127 -4.82 1.05 5.03
C CYS A 127 -4.39 1.76 6.32
N LEU A 128 -5.26 2.55 6.92
CA LEU A 128 -5.00 3.21 8.20
C LEU A 128 -4.74 2.17 9.32
N LEU A 129 -5.57 1.13 9.39
CA LEU A 129 -5.38 0.05 10.35
C LEU A 129 -4.08 -0.72 10.12
N ILE A 130 -3.76 -1.05 8.86
CA ILE A 130 -2.51 -1.74 8.50
C ILE A 130 -1.32 -0.87 8.88
N SER A 131 -1.35 0.43 8.54
CA SER A 131 -0.26 1.35 8.87
C SER A 131 -0.09 1.49 10.39
N GLY A 132 -1.18 1.62 11.14
CA GLY A 132 -1.11 1.66 12.61
C GLY A 132 -0.54 0.38 13.22
N LEU A 133 -0.90 -0.79 12.66
CA LEU A 133 -0.35 -2.07 13.11
C LEU A 133 1.15 -2.18 12.79
N VAL A 134 1.58 -1.72 11.62
CA VAL A 134 3.00 -1.68 11.24
C VAL A 134 3.79 -0.79 12.19
N GLU A 135 3.32 0.43 12.47
CA GLU A 135 3.97 1.35 13.42
C GLU A 135 4.07 0.75 14.82
N PHE A 136 2.99 0.11 15.28
CA PHE A 136 2.97 -0.59 16.56
C PHE A 136 4.00 -1.73 16.59
N MET A 137 4.03 -2.57 15.55
CA MET A 137 4.98 -3.68 15.45
C MET A 137 6.43 -3.18 15.41
N GLN A 138 6.72 -2.11 14.67
CA GLN A 138 8.06 -1.53 14.62
C GLN A 138 8.52 -1.00 15.98
N GLY A 139 7.63 -0.32 16.70
CA GLY A 139 7.92 0.14 18.07
C GLY A 139 8.07 -1.02 19.05
N ALA A 140 7.22 -2.04 18.97
CA ALA A 140 7.25 -3.19 19.88
C ALA A 140 8.48 -4.11 19.66
N THR A 141 8.95 -4.23 18.40
CA THR A 141 10.08 -5.11 18.04
C THR A 141 11.44 -4.43 18.08
N GLY A 142 11.49 -3.12 18.34
CA GLY A 142 12.74 -2.36 18.23
C GLY A 142 13.29 -2.27 16.79
N GLY A 143 12.58 -2.77 15.80
CA GLY A 143 12.94 -2.70 14.38
C GLY A 143 12.75 -1.32 13.76
N GLY A 144 12.24 -0.35 14.54
CA GLY A 144 12.02 1.03 14.16
C GLY A 144 11.50 1.86 15.33
N THR A 145 11.28 3.15 15.07
CA THR A 145 10.63 4.04 16.04
C THR A 145 9.17 4.27 15.61
N CYS A 146 8.24 4.12 16.54
CA CYS A 146 6.83 4.47 16.27
C CYS A 146 6.73 5.98 15.98
N GLN A 147 6.25 6.32 14.79
CA GLN A 147 6.15 7.72 14.36
C GLN A 147 4.76 8.01 13.79
N ALA A 148 3.97 8.82 14.51
CA ALA A 148 2.64 9.21 14.06
C ALA A 148 2.64 9.91 12.69
N ARG A 149 3.74 10.57 12.29
CA ARG A 149 3.88 11.16 10.95
C ARG A 149 3.88 10.10 9.85
N ASP A 150 4.48 8.91 10.09
CA ASP A 150 4.54 7.85 9.09
C ASP A 150 3.13 7.28 8.84
N LEU A 151 2.31 7.20 9.89
CA LEU A 151 0.88 6.92 9.77
C LEU A 151 0.16 7.95 8.87
N VAL A 152 0.47 9.25 9.02
CA VAL A 152 -0.11 10.31 8.19
C VAL A 152 0.34 10.17 6.73
N HIS A 153 1.64 9.94 6.48
CA HIS A 153 2.17 9.76 5.13
C HIS A 153 1.58 8.53 4.43
N ASN A 154 1.52 7.40 5.12
CA ASN A 154 0.91 6.17 4.62
C ASN A 154 -0.58 6.36 4.30
N THR A 155 -1.31 7.09 5.17
CA THR A 155 -2.72 7.42 4.95
C THR A 155 -2.88 8.33 3.75
N ALA A 156 -2.05 9.35 3.59
CA ALA A 156 -2.09 10.25 2.43
C ALA A 156 -1.86 9.46 1.11
N GLY A 157 -0.91 8.53 1.10
CA GLY A 157 -0.68 7.62 -0.02
C GLY A 157 -1.88 6.74 -0.34
N SER A 158 -2.52 6.17 0.68
CA SER A 158 -3.70 5.34 0.49
C SER A 158 -4.90 6.12 -0.04
N VAL A 159 -5.10 7.36 0.41
CA VAL A 159 -6.12 8.27 -0.15
C VAL A 159 -5.84 8.56 -1.62
N LEU A 160 -4.59 8.88 -1.96
CA LEU A 160 -4.18 9.10 -3.36
C LEU A 160 -4.48 7.88 -4.23
N GLY A 161 -4.07 6.67 -3.81
CA GLY A 161 -4.33 5.42 -4.52
C GLY A 161 -5.83 5.16 -4.71
N ALA A 162 -6.63 5.34 -3.66
CA ALA A 162 -8.07 5.14 -3.71
C ALA A 162 -8.78 6.15 -4.63
N VAL A 163 -8.35 7.42 -4.60
CA VAL A 163 -8.89 8.47 -5.49
C VAL A 163 -8.55 8.17 -6.94
N LEU A 164 -7.30 7.82 -7.25
CA LEU A 164 -6.90 7.44 -8.60
C LEU A 164 -7.72 6.25 -9.13
N ALA A 165 -7.95 5.23 -8.31
CA ALA A 165 -8.79 4.09 -8.68
C ALA A 165 -10.24 4.51 -8.92
N ALA A 166 -10.81 5.35 -8.06
CA ALA A 166 -12.17 5.84 -8.22
C ALA A 166 -12.35 6.65 -9.51
N VAL A 167 -11.37 7.48 -9.86
CA VAL A 167 -11.34 8.22 -11.14
C VAL A 167 -11.27 7.25 -12.31
N THR A 168 -10.36 6.26 -12.25
CA THR A 168 -10.23 5.22 -13.29
C THR A 168 -11.55 4.48 -13.51
N LEU A 169 -12.23 4.06 -12.46
CA LEU A 169 -13.53 3.39 -12.54
C LEU A 169 -14.59 4.28 -13.22
N ARG A 170 -14.64 5.56 -12.88
CA ARG A 170 -15.58 6.51 -13.52
C ARG A 170 -15.30 6.69 -15.02
N LEU A 171 -14.03 6.79 -15.41
CA LEU A 171 -13.65 6.93 -16.81
C LEU A 171 -13.98 5.69 -17.62
N LEU A 172 -13.76 4.49 -17.06
CA LEU A 172 -14.09 3.22 -17.70
C LEU A 172 -15.61 3.05 -17.90
N VAL A 173 -16.44 3.48 -16.96
CA VAL A 173 -17.90 3.46 -17.12
C VAL A 173 -18.31 4.41 -18.25
N ARG A 174 -17.82 5.66 -18.21
CA ARG A 174 -18.17 6.67 -19.22
C ARG A 174 -17.77 6.25 -20.64
N SER A 175 -16.61 5.61 -20.82
CA SER A 175 -16.20 5.12 -22.14
C SER A 175 -17.11 4.03 -22.69
N ARG A 176 -17.61 3.13 -21.84
CA ARG A 176 -18.57 2.09 -22.23
C ARG A 176 -19.90 2.66 -22.67
N ASP A 177 -20.40 3.67 -21.97
CA ASP A 177 -21.67 4.33 -22.31
C ASP A 177 -21.60 5.02 -23.68
N VAL A 178 -20.46 5.66 -24.00
CA VAL A 178 -20.22 6.29 -25.30
C VAL A 178 -20.19 5.27 -26.44
N THR A 179 -19.49 4.13 -26.23
CA THR A 179 -19.42 3.06 -27.27
C THR A 179 -20.78 2.39 -27.48
N ALA A 180 -21.52 2.10 -26.41
CA ALA A 180 -22.87 1.51 -26.52
C ALA A 180 -23.85 2.46 -27.23
N GLY A 181 -23.77 3.77 -26.99
CA GLY A 181 -24.56 4.78 -27.68
C GLY A 181 -24.26 4.84 -29.20
N ALA A 182 -22.98 4.80 -29.57
CA ALA A 182 -22.57 4.80 -30.98
C ALA A 182 -23.05 3.53 -31.74
N GLU A 183 -22.97 2.36 -31.12
CA GLU A 183 -23.44 1.11 -31.71
C GLU A 183 -24.98 1.10 -31.90
N SER A 184 -25.72 1.64 -30.93
CA SER A 184 -27.20 1.72 -31.05
C SER A 184 -27.63 2.66 -32.18
N GLN A 185 -26.93 3.79 -32.35
CA GLN A 185 -27.19 4.75 -33.42
C GLN A 185 -26.87 4.17 -34.80
N HIS A 186 -25.80 3.40 -34.93
CA HIS A 186 -25.43 2.73 -36.18
C HIS A 186 -26.43 1.63 -36.57
N ARG A 187 -27.05 0.93 -35.60
CA ARG A 187 -28.12 -0.06 -35.85
C ARG A 187 -29.43 0.59 -36.29
N ALA A 188 -29.75 1.76 -35.79
CA ALA A 188 -30.97 2.49 -36.14
C ALA A 188 -30.95 3.06 -37.59
N LEU A 189 -29.76 3.17 -38.19
CA LEU A 189 -29.56 3.68 -39.54
C LEU A 189 -29.50 2.59 -40.62
N ARG A 190 -29.60 1.33 -40.25
CA ARG A 190 -29.70 0.16 -41.15
C ARG A 190 -31.13 -0.38 -41.22
#